data_cb532282e12a709573e147e2cd63379b
#
_entry.id   cb532282e12a709573e147e2cd63379b
#
_cell.length_a   1.000
_cell.length_b   1.000
_cell.length_c   1.000
_cell.angle_alpha   90.00
_cell.angle_beta   90.00
_cell.angle_gamma   90.00
#
_symmetry.space_group_name_H-M   'P 1'
#
loop_
_entity.id
_entity.type
_entity.pdbx_description
1 polymer ?
#
loop_
_entity_poly.entity_id
_entity_poly.type
_entity_poly.pdbx_seq_one_letter_code
_entity_poly.pdbx_strand_id
1 'polypeptide(L)'
;MSGTMSGTLAEASQQLRGQTTAFLNFCRIEKGLSLNSLEAYTADLSRFKEFNDKLEGLPGTAEIRIYIDHLYQSGLSNRSVGRHLTTLRSFYGFLLREGLIQTDPTEHLHAPKQWQTIPKYLNLEEINRILQAPDLTRPTGLRDRAMMELLYASGLRVSELCKVGMGDLDLSFQVLRTTGKGNKQRLVPVGTEAIQAVEAYLQSGRAGLLKGRASRFLFVTARGGCMTRQAFWKLLAGYGRKAGIFQGLTPHVLRHSFATHLLEGGADLRSVQIMLGHADISTTQIYTHVMRSRLRDTVEKHHPRA
;
A
#
# COMPACT_ATOMS: atom_id res chain seq x y z
N MET A 1 -43.23 -35.70 2.81
CA MET A 1 -43.15 -34.27 3.16
C MET A 1 -41.68 -33.79 3.02
N SER A 2 -41.10 -33.82 1.81
CA SER A 2 -39.66 -33.48 1.58
C SER A 2 -39.48 -32.39 0.52
N GLY A 3 -40.50 -31.65 0.14
CA GLY A 3 -40.44 -30.70 -0.98
C GLY A 3 -40.29 -29.21 -0.59
N THR A 4 -40.50 -28.84 0.67
CA THR A 4 -40.57 -27.43 1.09
C THR A 4 -39.24 -26.86 1.60
N MET A 5 -38.29 -27.68 2.05
CA MET A 5 -37.01 -27.20 2.59
C MET A 5 -35.96 -26.78 1.52
N SER A 6 -36.08 -27.31 0.29
CA SER A 6 -35.12 -27.01 -0.78
C SER A 6 -35.37 -25.64 -1.44
N GLY A 7 -36.61 -25.14 -1.41
CA GLY A 7 -36.96 -23.82 -1.97
C GLY A 7 -36.46 -22.66 -1.13
N THR A 8 -36.61 -22.73 0.19
CA THR A 8 -36.22 -21.66 1.14
C THR A 8 -34.72 -21.43 1.20
N LEU A 9 -33.89 -22.47 1.15
CA LEU A 9 -32.42 -22.36 1.12
C LEU A 9 -31.88 -21.70 -0.17
N ALA A 10 -32.51 -22.03 -1.30
CA ALA A 10 -32.14 -21.41 -2.60
C ALA A 10 -32.51 -19.92 -2.63
N GLU A 11 -33.66 -19.54 -2.08
CA GLU A 11 -34.12 -18.17 -1.99
C GLU A 11 -33.21 -17.32 -1.05
N ALA A 12 -32.85 -17.81 0.13
CA ALA A 12 -31.97 -17.15 1.07
C ALA A 12 -30.55 -16.93 0.49
N SER A 13 -30.00 -17.95 -0.18
CA SER A 13 -28.71 -17.85 -0.88
C SER A 13 -28.78 -16.86 -2.05
N GLN A 14 -29.90 -16.78 -2.76
CA GLN A 14 -30.12 -15.84 -3.85
C GLN A 14 -30.26 -14.39 -3.33
N GLN A 15 -30.96 -14.23 -2.20
CA GLN A 15 -31.13 -12.93 -1.53
C GLN A 15 -29.75 -12.36 -1.08
N LEU A 16 -28.91 -13.15 -0.41
CA LEU A 16 -27.57 -12.74 0.01
C LEU A 16 -26.67 -12.40 -1.17
N ARG A 17 -26.83 -13.10 -2.32
CA ARG A 17 -26.13 -12.77 -3.57
C ARG A 17 -26.53 -11.40 -4.10
N GLY A 18 -27.83 -11.13 -4.18
CA GLY A 18 -28.35 -9.84 -4.65
C GLY A 18 -27.86 -8.68 -3.77
N GLN A 19 -27.93 -8.83 -2.45
CA GLN A 19 -27.49 -7.85 -1.48
C GLN A 19 -25.97 -7.60 -1.55
N THR A 20 -25.16 -8.66 -1.72
CA THR A 20 -23.71 -8.53 -1.91
C THR A 20 -23.38 -7.73 -3.17
N THR A 21 -24.06 -8.00 -4.28
CA THR A 21 -23.86 -7.28 -5.54
C THR A 21 -24.25 -5.82 -5.40
N ALA A 22 -25.37 -5.51 -4.77
CA ALA A 22 -25.82 -4.15 -4.50
C ALA A 22 -24.82 -3.39 -3.62
N PHE A 23 -24.32 -4.01 -2.55
CA PHE A 23 -23.29 -3.44 -1.69
C PHE A 23 -21.98 -3.14 -2.44
N LEU A 24 -21.49 -4.06 -3.27
CA LEU A 24 -20.26 -3.85 -4.04
C LEU A 24 -20.42 -2.71 -5.07
N ASN A 25 -21.61 -2.60 -5.69
CA ASN A 25 -21.92 -1.47 -6.57
C ASN A 25 -21.96 -0.15 -5.80
N PHE A 26 -22.61 -0.12 -4.64
CA PHE A 26 -22.58 1.03 -3.74
C PHE A 26 -21.15 1.44 -3.35
N CYS A 27 -20.33 0.48 -2.96
CA CYS A 27 -18.92 0.74 -2.64
C CYS A 27 -18.14 1.30 -3.83
N ARG A 28 -18.44 0.85 -5.06
CA ARG A 28 -17.80 1.32 -6.27
C ARG A 28 -18.25 2.72 -6.67
N ILE A 29 -19.57 2.95 -6.69
CA ILE A 29 -20.17 4.16 -7.27
C ILE A 29 -20.20 5.30 -6.25
N GLU A 30 -20.72 5.05 -5.06
CA GLU A 30 -20.93 6.10 -4.07
C GLU A 30 -19.74 6.31 -3.15
N LYS A 31 -19.08 5.22 -2.68
CA LYS A 31 -17.88 5.35 -1.84
C LYS A 31 -16.60 5.54 -2.63
N GLY A 32 -16.60 5.37 -3.96
CA GLY A 32 -15.41 5.52 -4.80
C GLY A 32 -14.24 4.62 -4.39
N LEU A 33 -14.53 3.40 -3.90
CA LEU A 33 -13.48 2.49 -3.44
C LEU A 33 -12.60 2.02 -4.60
N SER A 34 -11.31 1.82 -4.32
CA SER A 34 -10.37 1.29 -5.30
C SER A 34 -10.69 -0.15 -5.69
N LEU A 35 -10.29 -0.58 -6.90
CA LEU A 35 -10.44 -1.96 -7.37
C LEU A 35 -9.89 -2.98 -6.37
N ASN A 36 -8.70 -2.75 -5.79
CA ASN A 36 -8.12 -3.63 -4.79
C ASN A 36 -9.00 -3.76 -3.52
N SER A 37 -9.66 -2.67 -3.12
CA SER A 37 -10.59 -2.71 -1.97
C SER A 37 -11.86 -3.49 -2.31
N LEU A 38 -12.38 -3.33 -3.52
CA LEU A 38 -13.54 -4.08 -4.01
C LEU A 38 -13.21 -5.57 -4.13
N GLU A 39 -12.05 -5.94 -4.68
CA GLU A 39 -11.58 -7.33 -4.76
C GLU A 39 -11.46 -7.96 -3.37
N ALA A 40 -10.89 -7.22 -2.40
CA ALA A 40 -10.80 -7.68 -1.03
C ALA A 40 -12.18 -7.90 -0.38
N TYR A 41 -13.11 -6.97 -0.56
CA TYR A 41 -14.48 -7.09 -0.06
C TYR A 41 -15.21 -8.26 -0.74
N THR A 42 -15.04 -8.41 -2.05
CA THR A 42 -15.62 -9.55 -2.79
C THR A 42 -15.12 -10.88 -2.25
N ALA A 43 -13.81 -11.03 -2.08
CA ALA A 43 -13.21 -12.26 -1.56
C ALA A 43 -13.69 -12.58 -0.13
N ASP A 44 -13.76 -11.55 0.75
CA ASP A 44 -14.21 -11.72 2.12
C ASP A 44 -15.68 -12.14 2.20
N LEU A 45 -16.55 -11.49 1.42
CA LEU A 45 -17.98 -11.80 1.39
C LEU A 45 -18.26 -13.16 0.73
N SER A 46 -17.48 -13.54 -0.29
CA SER A 46 -17.58 -14.88 -0.89
C SER A 46 -17.28 -15.96 0.14
N ARG A 47 -16.18 -15.80 0.91
CA ARG A 47 -15.81 -16.75 1.96
C ARG A 47 -16.84 -16.80 3.10
N PHE A 48 -17.37 -15.65 3.48
CA PHE A 48 -18.44 -15.56 4.48
C PHE A 48 -19.71 -16.29 4.04
N LYS A 49 -20.07 -16.12 2.77
CA LYS A 49 -21.21 -16.78 2.16
C LYS A 49 -21.01 -18.30 2.09
N GLU A 50 -19.87 -18.78 1.60
CA GLU A 50 -19.55 -20.21 1.54
C GLU A 50 -19.66 -20.87 2.92
N PHE A 51 -19.20 -20.19 3.98
CA PHE A 51 -19.29 -20.68 5.35
C PHE A 51 -20.75 -20.79 5.83
N ASN A 52 -21.60 -19.85 5.40
CA ASN A 52 -23.00 -19.78 5.81
C ASN A 52 -23.98 -20.34 4.75
N ASP A 53 -23.51 -21.13 3.80
CA ASP A 53 -24.32 -21.62 2.65
C ASP A 53 -25.54 -22.43 3.06
N LYS A 54 -25.54 -23.04 4.24
CA LYS A 54 -26.63 -23.85 4.80
C LYS A 54 -27.60 -23.09 5.70
N LEU A 55 -27.35 -21.78 5.95
CA LEU A 55 -28.22 -20.98 6.81
C LEU A 55 -29.42 -20.42 6.03
N GLU A 56 -30.59 -20.51 6.65
CA GLU A 56 -31.81 -19.84 6.16
C GLU A 56 -31.75 -18.36 6.62
N GLY A 57 -31.59 -17.42 5.66
CA GLY A 57 -31.60 -16.01 5.93
C GLY A 57 -30.19 -15.38 6.11
N LEU A 58 -30.18 -14.13 6.62
CA LEU A 58 -28.96 -13.40 6.89
C LEU A 58 -28.35 -13.85 8.22
N PRO A 59 -27.04 -14.17 8.25
CA PRO A 59 -26.35 -14.52 9.48
C PRO A 59 -26.44 -13.41 10.54
N GLY A 60 -26.84 -13.79 11.76
CA GLY A 60 -26.90 -12.90 12.91
C GLY A 60 -25.56 -12.85 13.67
N THR A 61 -25.59 -12.23 14.87
CA THR A 61 -24.38 -12.04 15.69
C THR A 61 -23.73 -13.38 16.08
N ALA A 62 -24.50 -14.41 16.37
CA ALA A 62 -24.00 -15.73 16.77
C ALA A 62 -23.24 -16.41 15.61
N GLU A 63 -23.82 -16.44 14.44
CA GLU A 63 -23.24 -17.04 13.23
C GLU A 63 -21.98 -16.30 12.79
N ILE A 64 -21.97 -14.95 12.91
CA ILE A 64 -20.79 -14.16 12.61
C ILE A 64 -19.65 -14.47 13.60
N ARG A 65 -19.95 -14.69 14.89
CA ARG A 65 -18.92 -15.13 15.86
C ARG A 65 -18.34 -16.48 15.49
N ILE A 66 -19.18 -17.46 15.18
CA ILE A 66 -18.73 -18.79 14.75
C ILE A 66 -17.87 -18.68 13.48
N TYR A 67 -18.23 -17.81 12.54
CA TYR A 67 -17.41 -17.57 11.35
C TYR A 67 -16.04 -16.96 11.70
N ILE A 68 -16.00 -16.00 12.61
CA ILE A 68 -14.73 -15.40 13.05
C ILE A 68 -13.83 -16.46 13.71
N ASP A 69 -14.38 -17.31 14.57
CA ASP A 69 -13.66 -18.40 15.21
C ASP A 69 -13.14 -19.40 14.16
N HIS A 70 -13.96 -19.73 13.15
CA HIS A 70 -13.54 -20.54 12.03
C HIS A 70 -12.37 -19.94 11.25
N LEU A 71 -12.34 -18.61 11.03
CA LEU A 71 -11.23 -17.95 10.38
C LEU A 71 -9.91 -18.11 11.17
N TYR A 72 -9.97 -18.03 12.50
CA TYR A 72 -8.83 -18.31 13.36
C TYR A 72 -8.36 -19.78 13.29
N GLN A 73 -9.27 -20.71 13.38
CA GLN A 73 -8.99 -22.15 13.25
C GLN A 73 -8.40 -22.50 11.88
N SER A 74 -8.80 -21.77 10.83
CA SER A 74 -8.23 -21.89 9.48
C SER A 74 -6.83 -21.26 9.35
N GLY A 75 -6.21 -20.77 10.43
CA GLY A 75 -4.86 -20.22 10.43
C GLY A 75 -4.73 -18.79 9.89
N LEU A 76 -5.83 -18.03 9.76
CA LEU A 76 -5.76 -16.64 9.34
C LEU A 76 -5.13 -15.77 10.43
N SER A 77 -4.28 -14.83 10.02
CA SER A 77 -3.70 -13.85 10.94
C SER A 77 -4.77 -12.92 11.55
N ASN A 78 -4.53 -12.41 12.77
CA ASN A 78 -5.40 -11.42 13.42
C ASN A 78 -5.71 -10.22 12.52
N ARG A 79 -4.74 -9.79 11.69
CA ARG A 79 -4.92 -8.71 10.73
C ARG A 79 -5.92 -9.09 9.64
N SER A 80 -5.85 -10.32 9.13
CA SER A 80 -6.78 -10.82 8.10
C SER A 80 -8.19 -10.94 8.67
N VAL A 81 -8.34 -11.51 9.87
CA VAL A 81 -9.63 -11.61 10.57
C VAL A 81 -10.22 -10.23 10.85
N GLY A 82 -9.40 -9.26 11.32
CA GLY A 82 -9.84 -7.88 11.50
C GLY A 82 -10.32 -7.22 10.19
N ARG A 83 -9.72 -7.56 9.05
CA ARG A 83 -10.19 -7.09 7.73
C ARG A 83 -11.55 -7.70 7.39
N HIS A 84 -11.74 -9.02 7.57
CA HIS A 84 -13.05 -9.67 7.38
C HIS A 84 -14.13 -8.99 8.22
N LEU A 85 -13.88 -8.73 9.50
CA LEU A 85 -14.84 -8.01 10.35
C LEU A 85 -15.14 -6.59 9.84
N THR A 86 -14.13 -5.88 9.33
CA THR A 86 -14.33 -4.55 8.71
C THR A 86 -15.20 -4.65 7.47
N THR A 87 -15.01 -5.67 6.64
CA THR A 87 -15.84 -5.93 5.47
C THR A 87 -17.29 -6.21 5.87
N LEU A 88 -17.50 -7.09 6.87
CA LEU A 88 -18.83 -7.41 7.38
C LEU A 88 -19.53 -6.17 7.98
N ARG A 89 -18.85 -5.37 8.79
CA ARG A 89 -19.40 -4.09 9.30
C ARG A 89 -19.82 -3.16 8.18
N SER A 90 -19.02 -3.05 7.14
CA SER A 90 -19.37 -2.20 6.00
C SER A 90 -20.59 -2.74 5.26
N PHE A 91 -20.71 -4.07 5.14
CA PHE A 91 -21.83 -4.74 4.48
C PHE A 91 -23.12 -4.62 5.31
N TYR A 92 -23.10 -4.98 6.59
CA TYR A 92 -24.27 -4.88 7.45
C TYR A 92 -24.72 -3.43 7.71
N GLY A 93 -23.78 -2.50 7.83
CA GLY A 93 -24.09 -1.07 7.87
C GLY A 93 -24.73 -0.56 6.57
N PHE A 94 -24.41 -1.13 5.40
CA PHE A 94 -25.13 -0.86 4.16
C PHE A 94 -26.56 -1.43 4.23
N LEU A 95 -26.74 -2.68 4.66
CA LEU A 95 -28.07 -3.30 4.77
C LEU A 95 -28.98 -2.54 5.75
N LEU A 96 -28.43 -2.08 6.87
CA LEU A 96 -29.17 -1.27 7.85
C LEU A 96 -29.61 0.07 7.25
N ARG A 97 -28.73 0.75 6.51
CA ARG A 97 -29.04 2.01 5.85
C ARG A 97 -30.10 1.87 4.76
N GLU A 98 -30.09 0.76 4.01
CA GLU A 98 -31.10 0.46 2.98
C GLU A 98 -32.42 -0.08 3.59
N GLY A 99 -32.53 -0.18 4.93
CA GLY A 99 -33.71 -0.69 5.61
C GLY A 99 -33.96 -2.19 5.43
N LEU A 100 -32.97 -2.94 4.96
CA LEU A 100 -33.07 -4.39 4.73
C LEU A 100 -32.93 -5.20 6.02
N ILE A 101 -32.40 -4.62 7.07
CA ILE A 101 -32.30 -5.14 8.43
C ILE A 101 -32.67 -4.04 9.43
N GLN A 102 -33.10 -4.42 10.63
CA GLN A 102 -33.49 -3.47 11.70
C GLN A 102 -32.36 -3.21 12.69
N THR A 103 -31.40 -4.12 12.83
CA THR A 103 -30.28 -4.04 13.76
C THR A 103 -29.00 -4.53 13.09
N ASP A 104 -27.86 -3.92 13.42
CA ASP A 104 -26.55 -4.36 12.90
C ASP A 104 -25.98 -5.49 13.78
N PRO A 105 -25.91 -6.74 13.27
CA PRO A 105 -25.38 -7.86 14.06
C PRO A 105 -23.87 -7.75 14.34
N THR A 106 -23.17 -6.79 13.71
CA THR A 106 -21.73 -6.58 13.90
C THR A 106 -21.38 -5.50 14.92
N GLU A 107 -22.36 -4.77 15.45
CA GLU A 107 -22.18 -3.60 16.33
C GLU A 107 -21.28 -3.91 17.55
N HIS A 108 -21.56 -5.03 18.22
CA HIS A 108 -20.84 -5.44 19.44
C HIS A 108 -19.70 -6.45 19.19
N LEU A 109 -19.37 -6.73 17.94
CA LEU A 109 -18.24 -7.61 17.61
C LEU A 109 -16.95 -6.80 17.60
N HIS A 110 -16.02 -7.09 18.47
CA HIS A 110 -14.73 -6.43 18.50
C HIS A 110 -13.66 -7.29 17.81
N ALA A 111 -12.87 -6.65 16.93
CA ALA A 111 -11.65 -7.30 16.46
C ALA A 111 -10.72 -7.53 17.66
N PRO A 112 -10.01 -8.67 17.71
CA PRO A 112 -9.01 -8.88 18.76
C PRO A 112 -8.03 -7.72 18.78
N LYS A 113 -7.67 -7.26 19.98
CA LYS A 113 -6.63 -6.24 20.14
C LYS A 113 -5.36 -6.74 19.43
N GLN A 114 -5.00 -6.10 18.35
CA GLN A 114 -3.67 -6.30 17.79
C GLN A 114 -2.68 -5.74 18.82
N TRP A 115 -1.73 -6.57 19.26
CA TRP A 115 -0.55 -6.05 19.92
C TRP A 115 0.10 -5.07 18.94
N GLN A 116 0.07 -3.80 19.26
CA GLN A 116 0.76 -2.78 18.47
C GLN A 116 2.26 -3.08 18.62
N THR A 117 2.80 -3.81 17.67
CA THR A 117 4.24 -3.83 17.51
C THR A 117 4.66 -2.42 17.16
N ILE A 118 5.50 -1.82 18.01
CA ILE A 118 6.12 -0.52 17.73
C ILE A 118 6.67 -0.59 16.31
N PRO A 119 6.28 0.34 15.41
CA PRO A 119 6.78 0.33 14.05
C PRO A 119 8.30 0.34 14.08
N LYS A 120 8.92 -0.72 13.60
CA LYS A 120 10.39 -0.77 13.50
C LYS A 120 10.78 0.16 12.36
N TYR A 121 11.61 1.14 12.64
CA TYR A 121 12.36 1.87 11.63
C TYR A 121 13.82 1.46 11.70
N LEU A 122 14.56 1.67 10.63
CA LEU A 122 15.98 1.37 10.54
C LEU A 122 16.77 2.61 10.99
N ASN A 123 17.84 2.40 11.71
CA ASN A 123 18.78 3.48 12.01
C ASN A 123 19.62 3.82 10.76
N LEU A 124 20.39 4.93 10.84
CA LEU A 124 21.17 5.43 9.70
C LEU A 124 22.24 4.44 9.23
N GLU A 125 22.87 3.70 10.14
CA GLU A 125 23.88 2.70 9.80
C GLU A 125 23.25 1.53 9.04
N GLU A 126 22.08 1.06 9.47
CA GLU A 126 21.32 0.01 8.79
C GLU A 126 20.89 0.46 7.40
N ILE A 127 20.39 1.69 7.26
CA ILE A 127 20.07 2.31 5.96
C ILE A 127 21.30 2.30 5.05
N ASN A 128 22.43 2.79 5.53
CA ASN A 128 23.66 2.86 4.74
C ASN A 128 24.14 1.47 4.29
N ARG A 129 24.11 0.48 5.18
CA ARG A 129 24.48 -0.90 4.84
C ARG A 129 23.58 -1.50 3.76
N ILE A 130 22.27 -1.26 3.81
CA ILE A 130 21.35 -1.75 2.78
C ILE A 130 21.60 -1.05 1.44
N LEU A 131 21.76 0.26 1.45
CA LEU A 131 21.98 1.06 0.25
C LEU A 131 23.32 0.74 -0.43
N GLN A 132 24.34 0.32 0.31
CA GLN A 132 25.65 -0.09 -0.20
C GLN A 132 25.71 -1.57 -0.64
N ALA A 133 24.72 -2.39 -0.32
CA ALA A 133 24.73 -3.83 -0.60
C ALA A 133 24.64 -4.24 -2.09
N PRO A 134 24.08 -3.43 -3.03
CA PRO A 134 24.07 -3.74 -4.44
C PRO A 134 25.46 -3.72 -5.08
N ASP A 135 25.70 -4.67 -5.98
CA ASP A 135 26.91 -4.73 -6.80
C ASP A 135 26.80 -3.74 -7.97
N LEU A 136 27.49 -2.62 -7.89
CA LEU A 136 27.43 -1.52 -8.86
C LEU A 136 28.14 -1.85 -10.19
N THR A 137 28.87 -2.95 -10.30
CA THR A 137 29.44 -3.41 -11.56
C THR A 137 28.38 -3.98 -12.49
N ARG A 138 27.20 -4.29 -11.95
CA ARG A 138 26.08 -4.88 -12.68
C ARG A 138 24.99 -3.85 -12.97
N PRO A 139 24.41 -3.86 -14.19
CA PRO A 139 23.28 -3.00 -14.53
C PRO A 139 22.08 -3.16 -13.58
N THR A 140 21.84 -4.38 -13.07
CA THR A 140 20.80 -4.63 -12.07
C THR A 140 21.14 -4.00 -10.72
N GLY A 141 22.40 -4.02 -10.30
CA GLY A 141 22.81 -3.43 -9.04
C GLY A 141 22.72 -1.91 -9.05
N LEU A 142 23.09 -1.25 -10.15
CA LEU A 142 22.87 0.19 -10.33
C LEU A 142 21.39 0.55 -10.25
N ARG A 143 20.52 -0.20 -10.93
CA ARG A 143 19.05 -0.01 -10.81
C ARG A 143 18.57 -0.17 -9.38
N ASP A 144 18.97 -1.24 -8.72
CA ASP A 144 18.50 -1.61 -7.40
C ASP A 144 18.92 -0.58 -6.35
N ARG A 145 20.17 -0.09 -6.44
CA ARG A 145 20.68 1.02 -5.64
C ARG A 145 19.83 2.28 -5.85
N ALA A 146 19.64 2.68 -7.11
CA ALA A 146 18.86 3.87 -7.45
C ALA A 146 17.40 3.77 -6.98
N MET A 147 16.77 2.60 -7.07
CA MET A 147 15.42 2.38 -6.56
C MET A 147 15.35 2.51 -5.03
N MET A 148 16.30 1.95 -4.30
CA MET A 148 16.32 2.02 -2.84
C MET A 148 16.64 3.43 -2.34
N GLU A 149 17.60 4.12 -2.95
CA GLU A 149 17.92 5.51 -2.65
C GLU A 149 16.71 6.42 -2.89
N LEU A 150 16.07 6.30 -4.06
CA LEU A 150 14.90 7.13 -4.37
C LEU A 150 13.74 6.85 -3.42
N LEU A 151 13.51 5.59 -3.03
CA LEU A 151 12.46 5.23 -2.07
C LEU A 151 12.72 5.87 -0.70
N TYR A 152 13.96 5.80 -0.22
CA TYR A 152 14.34 6.35 1.07
C TYR A 152 14.37 7.89 1.04
N ALA A 153 14.89 8.51 -0.02
CA ALA A 153 14.99 9.96 -0.13
C ALA A 153 13.64 10.68 -0.34
N SER A 154 12.63 9.99 -0.86
CA SER A 154 11.34 10.59 -1.22
C SER A 154 10.16 10.07 -0.43
N GLY A 155 10.35 9.01 0.33
CA GLY A 155 9.25 8.36 1.07
C GLY A 155 8.10 7.88 0.19
N LEU A 156 8.35 7.50 -1.06
CA LEU A 156 7.34 6.96 -1.97
C LEU A 156 6.66 5.70 -1.44
N ARG A 157 5.44 5.44 -1.91
CA ARG A 157 4.89 4.08 -1.82
C ARG A 157 5.58 3.18 -2.85
N VAL A 158 5.77 1.91 -2.53
CA VAL A 158 6.40 0.96 -3.47
C VAL A 158 5.70 0.90 -4.83
N SER A 159 4.38 1.08 -4.87
CA SER A 159 3.61 1.13 -6.11
C SER A 159 3.88 2.39 -6.95
N GLU A 160 4.18 3.50 -6.30
CA GLU A 160 4.59 4.75 -6.93
C GLU A 160 6.00 4.59 -7.50
N LEU A 161 6.96 4.12 -6.68
CA LEU A 161 8.35 3.86 -7.10
C LEU A 161 8.43 2.98 -8.36
N CYS A 162 7.72 1.85 -8.36
CA CYS A 162 7.75 0.91 -9.48
C CYS A 162 7.19 1.51 -10.78
N LYS A 163 6.35 2.53 -10.69
CA LYS A 163 5.67 3.16 -11.83
C LYS A 163 6.26 4.51 -12.25
N VAL A 164 7.31 4.98 -11.60
CA VAL A 164 7.98 6.23 -11.98
C VAL A 164 8.36 6.18 -13.44
N GLY A 165 7.92 7.16 -14.22
CA GLY A 165 8.27 7.36 -15.62
C GLY A 165 9.54 8.18 -15.80
N MET A 166 10.10 8.15 -17.00
CA MET A 166 11.30 8.95 -17.35
C MET A 166 11.10 10.46 -17.18
N GLY A 167 9.88 10.97 -17.41
CA GLY A 167 9.58 12.39 -17.27
C GLY A 167 9.02 12.79 -15.90
N ASP A 168 9.01 11.87 -14.92
CA ASP A 168 8.49 12.17 -13.59
C ASP A 168 9.56 12.70 -12.63
N LEU A 169 10.84 12.41 -12.88
CA LEU A 169 11.98 12.91 -12.10
C LEU A 169 12.71 13.98 -12.89
N ASP A 170 12.75 15.18 -12.34
CA ASP A 170 13.56 16.28 -12.82
C ASP A 170 14.88 16.26 -12.06
N LEU A 171 15.95 15.88 -12.75
CA LEU A 171 17.31 15.76 -12.17
C LEU A 171 17.90 17.15 -11.87
N SER A 172 17.59 18.16 -12.69
CA SER A 172 18.13 19.51 -12.52
C SER A 172 17.53 20.24 -11.33
N PHE A 173 16.20 20.10 -11.16
CA PHE A 173 15.49 20.67 -10.02
C PHE A 173 15.42 19.75 -8.82
N GLN A 174 15.90 18.50 -8.94
CA GLN A 174 15.87 17.47 -7.89
C GLN A 174 14.48 17.25 -7.33
N VAL A 175 13.48 17.16 -8.20
CA VAL A 175 12.07 17.02 -7.82
C VAL A 175 11.43 15.84 -8.54
N LEU A 176 10.74 15.02 -7.77
CA LEU A 176 9.95 13.90 -8.27
C LEU A 176 8.46 14.24 -8.25
N ARG A 177 7.81 14.12 -9.40
CA ARG A 177 6.35 14.17 -9.52
C ARG A 177 5.80 12.76 -9.35
N THR A 178 4.89 12.57 -8.41
CA THR A 178 4.24 11.28 -8.18
C THR A 178 2.73 11.41 -8.09
N THR A 179 2.04 10.37 -8.55
CA THR A 179 0.57 10.30 -8.52
C THR A 179 0.13 9.30 -7.46
N GLY A 180 -0.59 9.77 -6.45
CA GLY A 180 -1.08 8.99 -5.33
C GLY A 180 -2.50 8.45 -5.52
N LYS A 181 -3.14 8.05 -4.41
CA LYS A 181 -4.53 7.58 -4.40
C LYS A 181 -5.48 8.68 -4.89
N GLY A 182 -6.44 8.30 -5.73
CA GLY A 182 -7.41 9.26 -6.31
C GLY A 182 -6.82 10.15 -7.41
N ASN A 183 -5.75 9.72 -8.07
CA ASN A 183 -5.06 10.46 -9.14
C ASN A 183 -4.50 11.83 -8.71
N LYS A 184 -4.34 12.07 -7.41
CA LYS A 184 -3.76 13.31 -6.88
C LYS A 184 -2.25 13.31 -7.08
N GLN A 185 -1.74 14.33 -7.77
CA GLN A 185 -0.31 14.52 -7.98
C GLN A 185 0.31 15.28 -6.82
N ARG A 186 1.56 14.94 -6.50
CA ARG A 186 2.40 15.71 -5.58
C ARG A 186 3.84 15.79 -6.09
N LEU A 187 4.54 16.85 -5.72
CA LEU A 187 5.96 17.01 -5.94
C LEU A 187 6.70 16.70 -4.64
N VAL A 188 7.75 15.91 -4.74
CA VAL A 188 8.59 15.53 -3.60
C VAL A 188 10.03 15.89 -3.93
N PRO A 189 10.71 16.72 -3.11
CA PRO A 189 12.13 16.98 -3.25
C PRO A 189 12.91 15.67 -3.07
N VAL A 190 14.03 15.53 -3.77
CA VAL A 190 14.88 14.34 -3.75
C VAL A 190 16.30 14.78 -3.40
N GLY A 191 16.90 14.17 -2.40
CA GLY A 191 18.26 14.47 -1.99
C GLY A 191 19.30 14.09 -3.03
N THR A 192 20.46 14.73 -2.94
CA THR A 192 21.59 14.66 -3.90
C THR A 192 22.07 13.21 -4.11
N GLU A 193 22.19 12.44 -3.04
CA GLU A 193 22.64 11.04 -3.11
C GLU A 193 21.73 10.16 -3.98
N ALA A 194 20.40 10.35 -3.89
CA ALA A 194 19.44 9.61 -4.70
C ALA A 194 19.49 10.05 -6.17
N ILE A 195 19.71 11.35 -6.43
CA ILE A 195 19.89 11.86 -7.79
C ILE A 195 21.14 11.23 -8.43
N GLN A 196 22.28 11.25 -7.74
CA GLN A 196 23.54 10.65 -8.23
C GLN A 196 23.36 9.14 -8.52
N ALA A 197 22.67 8.42 -7.66
CA ALA A 197 22.40 7.00 -7.87
C ALA A 197 21.52 6.76 -9.11
N VAL A 198 20.51 7.62 -9.35
CA VAL A 198 19.68 7.55 -10.56
C VAL A 198 20.48 7.90 -11.81
N GLU A 199 21.32 8.92 -11.78
CA GLU A 199 22.19 9.31 -12.90
C GLU A 199 23.14 8.17 -13.28
N ALA A 200 23.83 7.57 -12.31
CA ALA A 200 24.70 6.43 -12.53
C ALA A 200 23.95 5.25 -13.18
N TYR A 201 22.73 4.99 -12.73
CA TYR A 201 21.87 3.97 -13.34
C TYR A 201 21.47 4.34 -14.78
N LEU A 202 21.11 5.58 -15.06
CA LEU A 202 20.73 6.03 -16.41
C LEU A 202 21.90 5.94 -17.38
N GLN A 203 23.09 6.35 -16.95
CA GLN A 203 24.29 6.37 -17.77
C GLN A 203 24.82 4.95 -18.08
N SER A 204 24.91 4.09 -17.08
CA SER A 204 25.65 2.83 -17.19
C SER A 204 24.80 1.56 -17.01
N GLY A 205 23.59 1.65 -16.47
CA GLY A 205 22.78 0.48 -16.13
C GLY A 205 21.57 0.27 -17.04
N ARG A 206 20.83 1.34 -17.32
CA ARG A 206 19.51 1.23 -17.95
C ARG A 206 19.57 0.70 -19.38
N ALA A 207 20.51 1.17 -20.19
CA ALA A 207 20.70 0.72 -21.57
C ALA A 207 21.03 -0.78 -21.64
N GLY A 208 21.88 -1.27 -20.72
CA GLY A 208 22.25 -2.69 -20.63
C GLY A 208 21.06 -3.59 -20.28
N LEU A 209 20.11 -3.10 -19.47
CA LEU A 209 18.88 -3.85 -19.15
C LEU A 209 17.87 -3.84 -20.30
N LEU A 210 17.74 -2.73 -21.01
CA LEU A 210 16.80 -2.57 -22.12
C LEU A 210 17.24 -3.35 -23.35
N LYS A 211 18.53 -3.50 -23.62
CA LYS A 211 19.06 -4.19 -24.81
C LYS A 211 18.39 -3.68 -26.10
N GLY A 212 18.32 -2.36 -26.26
CA GLY A 212 17.73 -1.70 -27.43
C GLY A 212 16.20 -1.52 -27.38
N ARG A 213 15.51 -2.02 -26.35
CA ARG A 213 14.04 -1.84 -26.23
C ARG A 213 13.70 -0.46 -25.69
N ALA A 214 12.57 0.09 -26.15
CA ALA A 214 12.01 1.31 -25.56
C ALA A 214 11.22 1.01 -24.27
N SER A 215 11.27 1.93 -23.32
CA SER A 215 10.43 1.88 -22.11
C SER A 215 10.17 3.27 -21.59
N ARG A 216 8.92 3.54 -21.20
CA ARG A 216 8.52 4.79 -20.54
C ARG A 216 8.90 4.84 -19.06
N PHE A 217 9.20 3.68 -18.45
CA PHE A 217 9.51 3.60 -17.04
C PHE A 217 10.97 3.98 -16.76
N LEU A 218 11.20 4.68 -15.66
CA LEU A 218 12.53 4.98 -15.17
C LEU A 218 13.27 3.70 -14.82
N PHE A 219 12.71 2.88 -13.96
CA PHE A 219 13.29 1.60 -13.52
C PHE A 219 12.72 0.43 -14.32
N VAL A 220 13.59 -0.29 -15.01
CA VAL A 220 13.18 -1.34 -15.93
C VAL A 220 13.66 -2.72 -15.50
N THR A 221 12.87 -3.73 -15.85
CA THR A 221 13.28 -5.14 -15.80
C THR A 221 14.02 -5.51 -17.10
N ALA A 222 14.65 -6.69 -17.14
CA ALA A 222 15.27 -7.22 -18.35
C ALA A 222 14.28 -7.40 -19.53
N ARG A 223 12.97 -7.35 -19.28
CA ARG A 223 11.92 -7.41 -20.30
C ARG A 223 11.45 -6.00 -20.76
N GLY A 224 12.04 -4.93 -20.22
CA GLY A 224 11.68 -3.54 -20.53
C GLY A 224 10.44 -3.00 -19.80
N GLY A 225 9.71 -3.83 -19.06
CA GLY A 225 8.59 -3.41 -18.23
C GLY A 225 9.00 -2.88 -16.85
N CYS A 226 8.06 -2.28 -16.11
CA CYS A 226 8.30 -1.89 -14.72
C CYS A 226 8.46 -3.11 -13.81
N MET A 227 9.12 -2.91 -12.67
CA MET A 227 9.21 -3.94 -11.62
C MET A 227 7.87 -4.08 -10.89
N THR A 228 7.50 -5.30 -10.50
CA THR A 228 6.34 -5.51 -9.64
C THR A 228 6.66 -5.18 -8.19
N ARG A 229 5.65 -4.81 -7.40
CA ARG A 229 5.79 -4.59 -5.95
C ARG A 229 6.41 -5.78 -5.23
N GLN A 230 5.99 -7.00 -5.61
CA GLN A 230 6.49 -8.24 -5.02
C GLN A 230 7.96 -8.49 -5.38
N ALA A 231 8.36 -8.20 -6.64
CA ALA A 231 9.74 -8.34 -7.07
C ALA A 231 10.65 -7.36 -6.30
N PHE A 232 10.24 -6.10 -6.15
CA PHE A 232 10.98 -5.14 -5.36
C PHE A 232 11.06 -5.53 -3.87
N TRP A 233 9.99 -6.05 -3.30
CA TRP A 233 10.02 -6.53 -1.91
C TRP A 233 11.01 -7.69 -1.72
N LYS A 234 10.99 -8.69 -2.61
CA LYS A 234 11.96 -9.81 -2.58
C LYS A 234 13.40 -9.31 -2.72
N LEU A 235 13.63 -8.35 -3.61
CA LEU A 235 14.91 -7.71 -3.82
C LEU A 235 15.40 -7.01 -2.54
N LEU A 236 14.59 -6.15 -1.96
CA LEU A 236 14.89 -5.42 -0.73
C LEU A 236 15.19 -6.38 0.43
N ALA A 237 14.38 -7.43 0.61
CA ALA A 237 14.63 -8.46 1.61
C ALA A 237 15.95 -9.22 1.38
N GLY A 238 16.33 -9.42 0.10
CA GLY A 238 17.62 -10.00 -0.27
C GLY A 238 18.80 -9.12 0.14
N TYR A 239 18.74 -7.83 -0.12
CA TYR A 239 19.77 -6.87 0.31
C TYR A 239 19.79 -6.69 1.83
N GLY A 240 18.64 -6.71 2.49
CA GLY A 240 18.57 -6.71 3.96
C GLY A 240 19.37 -7.86 4.58
N ARG A 241 19.17 -9.09 4.06
CA ARG A 241 19.95 -10.25 4.54
C ARG A 241 21.45 -10.08 4.32
N LYS A 242 21.88 -9.54 3.17
CA LYS A 242 23.28 -9.22 2.90
C LYS A 242 23.85 -8.17 3.85
N ALA A 243 23.03 -7.22 4.26
CA ALA A 243 23.39 -6.16 5.21
C ALA A 243 23.29 -6.60 6.69
N GLY A 244 22.97 -7.88 6.96
CA GLY A 244 22.81 -8.40 8.32
C GLY A 244 21.48 -8.02 8.99
N ILE A 245 20.46 -7.63 8.20
CA ILE A 245 19.12 -7.27 8.69
C ILE A 245 18.15 -8.37 8.30
N PHE A 246 17.85 -9.25 9.27
CA PHE A 246 17.11 -10.49 9.02
C PHE A 246 15.60 -10.38 9.23
N GLN A 247 15.13 -9.36 9.94
CA GLN A 247 13.72 -9.23 10.31
C GLN A 247 13.13 -7.87 9.95
N GLY A 248 11.90 -7.89 9.46
CA GLY A 248 11.05 -6.71 9.37
C GLY A 248 11.34 -5.76 8.22
N LEU A 249 12.35 -6.01 7.37
CA LEU A 249 12.66 -5.10 6.26
C LEU A 249 11.61 -5.18 5.15
N THR A 250 10.87 -4.11 4.99
CA THR A 250 9.86 -3.93 3.94
C THR A 250 9.97 -2.54 3.32
N PRO A 251 9.41 -2.29 2.13
CA PRO A 251 9.34 -0.94 1.57
C PRO A 251 8.63 0.06 2.49
N HIS A 252 7.67 -0.42 3.30
CA HIS A 252 7.00 0.43 4.30
C HIS A 252 7.93 0.84 5.44
N VAL A 253 8.84 -0.04 5.86
CA VAL A 253 9.85 0.28 6.87
C VAL A 253 10.81 1.34 6.36
N LEU A 254 11.32 1.23 5.11
CA LEU A 254 12.16 2.29 4.52
C LEU A 254 11.44 3.64 4.45
N ARG A 255 10.18 3.64 4.02
CA ARG A 255 9.36 4.85 4.00
C ARG A 255 9.11 5.40 5.41
N HIS A 256 8.91 4.54 6.41
CA HIS A 256 8.77 4.95 7.80
C HIS A 256 10.07 5.53 8.35
N SER A 257 11.22 4.91 8.04
CA SER A 257 12.54 5.43 8.40
C SER A 257 12.78 6.82 7.80
N PHE A 258 12.41 7.05 6.52
CA PHE A 258 12.44 8.40 5.92
C PHE A 258 11.67 9.42 6.77
N ALA A 259 10.42 9.11 7.13
CA ALA A 259 9.59 10.03 7.92
C ALA A 259 10.19 10.28 9.32
N THR A 260 10.65 9.22 9.99
CA THR A 260 11.22 9.29 11.33
C THR A 260 12.51 10.11 11.32
N HIS A 261 13.44 9.85 10.40
CA HIS A 261 14.70 10.56 10.32
C HIS A 261 14.54 12.04 9.98
N LEU A 262 13.57 12.41 9.14
CA LEU A 262 13.23 13.81 8.90
C LEU A 262 12.74 14.49 10.18
N LEU A 263 11.85 13.84 10.94
CA LEU A 263 11.32 14.38 12.19
C LEU A 263 12.42 14.48 13.27
N GLU A 264 13.26 13.47 13.40
CA GLU A 264 14.43 13.47 14.31
C GLU A 264 15.43 14.57 13.92
N GLY A 265 15.58 14.84 12.61
CA GLY A 265 16.37 15.96 12.09
C GLY A 265 15.75 17.34 12.32
N GLY A 266 14.52 17.42 12.85
CA GLY A 266 13.83 18.66 13.17
C GLY A 266 12.86 19.17 12.09
N ALA A 267 12.52 18.34 11.08
CA ALA A 267 11.51 18.70 10.09
C ALA A 267 10.13 18.83 10.73
N ASP A 268 9.34 19.79 10.27
CA ASP A 268 7.97 19.93 10.75
C ASP A 268 7.06 18.78 10.25
N LEU A 269 6.17 18.30 11.12
CA LEU A 269 5.28 17.16 10.84
C LEU A 269 4.41 17.39 9.60
N ARG A 270 3.98 18.63 9.38
CA ARG A 270 3.11 18.99 8.25
C ARG A 270 3.83 18.82 6.90
N SER A 271 5.07 19.27 6.80
CA SER A 271 5.92 19.07 5.62
C SER A 271 6.12 17.58 5.32
N VAL A 272 6.41 16.77 6.35
CA VAL A 272 6.56 15.31 6.21
C VAL A 272 5.25 14.66 5.73
N GLN A 273 4.10 15.04 6.29
CA GLN A 273 2.79 14.53 5.87
C GLN A 273 2.47 14.87 4.41
N ILE A 274 2.81 16.09 3.95
CA ILE A 274 2.63 16.52 2.56
C ILE A 274 3.48 15.66 1.63
N MET A 275 4.78 15.48 1.94
CA MET A 275 5.68 14.63 1.15
C MET A 275 5.18 13.18 1.07
N LEU A 276 4.66 12.66 2.16
CA LEU A 276 4.07 11.31 2.20
C LEU A 276 2.74 11.19 1.46
N GLY A 277 2.02 12.28 1.22
CA GLY A 277 0.71 12.27 0.55
C GLY A 277 -0.37 11.62 1.40
N HIS A 278 -0.55 12.08 2.65
CA HIS A 278 -1.65 11.68 3.52
C HIS A 278 -2.94 12.36 3.04
N ALA A 279 -4.00 11.56 2.83
CA ALA A 279 -5.21 11.96 2.10
C ALA A 279 -6.11 12.96 2.83
N ASP A 280 -6.04 13.03 4.16
CA ASP A 280 -6.87 13.93 4.98
C ASP A 280 -6.46 15.41 4.89
N ILE A 281 -5.34 15.66 4.22
CA ILE A 281 -4.94 17.01 3.89
C ILE A 281 -5.51 17.30 2.52
N SER A 282 -6.78 17.70 2.49
CA SER A 282 -7.46 18.19 1.31
C SER A 282 -6.69 19.37 0.74
N THR A 283 -5.83 19.11 -0.23
CA THR A 283 -5.27 20.20 -1.00
C THR A 283 -4.96 19.75 -2.42
N THR A 284 -5.91 20.00 -3.26
CA THR A 284 -5.65 20.69 -4.50
C THR A 284 -5.21 22.14 -4.16
N GLN A 285 -4.41 22.33 -3.13
CA GLN A 285 -3.70 23.59 -2.98
C GLN A 285 -2.61 23.58 -4.02
N ILE A 286 -2.77 24.48 -4.97
CA ILE A 286 -1.78 24.91 -5.93
C ILE A 286 -0.42 24.87 -5.22
N TYR A 287 0.47 23.95 -5.65
CA TYR A 287 1.85 23.91 -5.20
C TYR A 287 2.50 25.22 -5.58
N THR A 288 2.40 26.22 -4.71
CA THR A 288 2.99 27.54 -4.93
C THR A 288 4.51 27.39 -4.90
N HIS A 289 5.19 28.34 -5.56
CA HIS A 289 6.66 28.39 -5.57
C HIS A 289 7.23 28.40 -4.12
N VAL A 290 6.54 29.07 -3.20
CA VAL A 290 6.88 29.14 -1.76
C VAL A 290 6.79 27.77 -1.07
N MET A 291 5.81 26.94 -1.43
CA MET A 291 5.71 25.59 -0.84
C MET A 291 6.82 24.66 -1.35
N ARG A 292 7.24 24.81 -2.63
CA ARG A 292 8.35 24.02 -3.19
C ARG A 292 9.68 24.35 -2.50
N SER A 293 9.99 25.63 -2.31
CA SER A 293 11.21 26.04 -1.61
C SER A 293 11.20 25.51 -0.17
N ARG A 294 10.11 25.65 0.55
CA ARG A 294 10.00 25.15 1.94
C ARG A 294 10.19 23.62 2.05
N LEU A 295 9.62 22.83 1.14
CA LEU A 295 9.80 21.37 1.15
C LEU A 295 11.25 21.00 0.79
N ARG A 296 11.87 21.74 -0.15
CA ARG A 296 13.27 21.55 -0.51
C ARG A 296 14.18 21.88 0.67
N ASP A 297 14.01 23.02 1.31
CA ASP A 297 14.74 23.42 2.51
C ASP A 297 14.58 22.38 3.64
N THR A 298 13.39 21.78 3.75
CA THR A 298 13.14 20.73 4.74
C THR A 298 13.98 19.48 4.45
N VAL A 299 14.10 19.05 3.19
CA VAL A 299 14.95 17.90 2.83
C VAL A 299 16.42 18.27 2.99
N GLU A 300 16.88 19.41 2.46
CA GLU A 300 18.27 19.85 2.53
C GLU A 300 18.79 19.99 3.96
N LYS A 301 17.95 20.46 4.89
CA LYS A 301 18.36 20.70 6.29
C LYS A 301 18.21 19.48 7.19
N HIS A 302 17.26 18.60 6.91
CA HIS A 302 16.83 17.59 7.87
C HIS A 302 16.93 16.15 7.38
N HIS A 303 17.13 15.91 6.07
CA HIS A 303 17.30 14.56 5.57
C HIS A 303 18.76 14.12 5.63
N PRO A 304 19.08 12.93 6.17
CA PRO A 304 20.45 12.46 6.35
C PRO A 304 21.27 12.28 5.05
N ARG A 305 20.59 12.28 3.90
CA ARG A 305 21.18 12.10 2.56
C ARG A 305 20.68 13.18 1.58
N ALA A 306 20.64 14.41 2.07
CA ALA A 306 20.26 15.58 1.29
C ALA A 306 21.28 15.90 0.18
#